data_b9fc1d0f24bbce0ef891ed7e8fbd9e5b
#
_entry.id   b9fc1d0f24bbce0ef891ed7e8fbd9e5b
#
_cell.length_a   1.000
_cell.length_b   1.000
_cell.length_c   1.000
_cell.angle_alpha   90.00
_cell.angle_beta   90.00
_cell.angle_gamma   90.00
#
_symmetry.space_group_name_H-M   'P 1'
#
loop_
_entity.id
_entity.type
_entity.pdbx_description
1 polymer ?
#
loop_
_entity_poly.entity_id
_entity_poly.type
_entity_poly.pdbx_seq_one_letter_code
_entity_poly.pdbx_strand_id
1 'polypeptide(L)'
;MSASDASQANSGTDAAMPAASHAERRALLATCVAAAARGAEVVRAGAERRPTLEWESKGRFDFVSEVDRDSESALADVIAQRHPDATLLAEEGSPDAGTTRGLVFVADPLDGTTNFLHGVPWYAVTIAALVDGVLAAGATINVATGALFTATAGGGARHAGAPMRVSGITDPARSLIATGFPFSREEEIARYVPMLPAVMRATAGIRRAGAAALDLADVACGRYEAFWELRLSPWDLAAGLLLVREAGGLITTLDGAPCPVAETSCVAGSPVMHAWLLQTLVNGEP
;
A
#
# COMPACT_ATOMS: atom_id res chain seq x y z
N MET A 1 43.36 11.19 -48.72
CA MET A 1 44.03 10.74 -47.51
C MET A 1 43.03 11.00 -46.39
N SER A 2 42.20 10.03 -46.15
CA SER A 2 42.34 8.93 -45.17
C SER A 2 42.48 9.45 -43.73
N ALA A 3 41.46 9.32 -42.96
CA ALA A 3 41.45 8.54 -41.72
C ALA A 3 40.09 8.55 -41.08
N SER A 4 39.48 7.40 -41.11
CA SER A 4 38.46 6.90 -40.23
C SER A 4 38.98 6.85 -38.80
N ASP A 5 38.18 7.28 -37.82
CA ASP A 5 38.33 6.66 -36.51
C ASP A 5 36.95 6.42 -35.89
N ALA A 6 36.79 5.19 -35.50
CA ALA A 6 35.55 4.60 -35.08
C ALA A 6 35.28 4.94 -33.61
N SER A 7 34.14 5.57 -33.37
CA SER A 7 33.53 5.64 -32.03
C SER A 7 33.05 4.25 -31.63
N GLN A 8 33.76 3.59 -30.72
CA GLN A 8 33.27 2.42 -29.99
C GLN A 8 32.21 2.88 -29.03
N ALA A 9 30.95 2.65 -29.41
CA ALA A 9 29.82 2.70 -28.49
C ALA A 9 29.99 1.57 -27.46
N ASN A 10 30.23 1.95 -26.23
CA ASN A 10 30.24 1.06 -25.08
C ASN A 10 28.80 0.62 -24.80
N SER A 11 28.38 -0.50 -25.38
CA SER A 11 27.13 -1.17 -25.04
C SER A 11 27.30 -1.89 -23.70
N GLY A 12 27.26 -1.12 -22.62
CA GLY A 12 26.99 -1.67 -21.28
C GLY A 12 25.63 -2.28 -21.29
N THR A 13 25.52 -3.57 -21.53
CA THR A 13 24.33 -4.36 -21.22
C THR A 13 24.09 -4.27 -19.71
N ASP A 14 23.17 -3.40 -19.34
CA ASP A 14 22.56 -3.41 -18.01
C ASP A 14 21.82 -4.77 -17.92
N ALA A 15 22.53 -5.77 -17.40
CA ALA A 15 21.96 -7.10 -17.18
C ALA A 15 20.91 -6.93 -16.07
N ALA A 16 19.65 -6.83 -16.46
CA ALA A 16 18.53 -6.83 -15.53
C ALA A 16 18.73 -8.01 -14.56
N MET A 17 18.89 -7.71 -13.28
CA MET A 17 19.01 -8.72 -12.24
C MET A 17 17.84 -9.71 -12.36
N PRO A 18 18.07 -11.02 -12.25
CA PRO A 18 17.01 -12.01 -12.44
C PRO A 18 15.93 -11.79 -11.39
N ALA A 19 14.69 -11.55 -11.82
CA ALA A 19 13.55 -11.44 -10.96
C ALA A 19 13.45 -12.67 -10.04
N ALA A 20 13.09 -12.48 -8.75
CA ALA A 20 12.92 -13.56 -7.78
C ALA A 20 12.10 -14.71 -8.37
N SER A 21 12.51 -15.95 -8.16
CA SER A 21 11.80 -17.14 -8.61
C SER A 21 10.44 -17.31 -7.93
N HIS A 22 9.55 -18.14 -8.47
CA HIS A 22 8.28 -18.44 -7.81
C HIS A 22 8.44 -19.06 -6.41
N ALA A 23 9.49 -19.86 -6.20
CA ALA A 23 9.78 -20.44 -4.88
C ALA A 23 10.21 -19.38 -3.89
N GLU A 24 11.08 -18.46 -4.28
CA GLU A 24 11.53 -17.32 -3.45
C GLU A 24 10.37 -16.39 -3.12
N ARG A 25 9.51 -16.03 -4.08
CA ARG A 25 8.33 -15.19 -3.82
C ARG A 25 7.39 -15.84 -2.81
N ARG A 26 7.18 -17.17 -2.87
CA ARG A 26 6.37 -17.88 -1.86
C ARG A 26 7.04 -17.90 -0.49
N ALA A 27 8.34 -18.03 -0.42
CA ALA A 27 9.08 -17.96 0.84
C ALA A 27 8.98 -16.56 1.45
N LEU A 28 9.14 -15.51 0.63
CA LEU A 28 8.96 -14.12 1.05
C LEU A 28 7.51 -13.85 1.51
N LEU A 29 6.50 -14.38 0.79
CA LEU A 29 5.12 -14.29 1.24
C LEU A 29 4.90 -14.94 2.60
N ALA A 30 5.50 -16.11 2.84
CA ALA A 30 5.39 -16.77 4.14
C ALA A 30 6.03 -15.94 5.27
N THR A 31 7.07 -15.17 4.95
CA THR A 31 7.66 -14.21 5.89
C THR A 31 6.75 -13.01 6.12
N CYS A 32 6.22 -12.39 5.05
CA CYS A 32 5.26 -11.29 5.16
C CYS A 32 4.04 -11.68 6.01
N VAL A 33 3.46 -12.84 5.75
CA VAL A 33 2.30 -13.33 6.53
C VAL A 33 2.65 -13.55 8.00
N ALA A 34 3.81 -14.15 8.29
CA ALA A 34 4.23 -14.40 9.67
C ALA A 34 4.52 -13.09 10.42
N ALA A 35 5.20 -12.15 9.77
CA ALA A 35 5.51 -10.83 10.35
C ALA A 35 4.22 -10.03 10.59
N ALA A 36 3.33 -9.93 9.58
CA ALA A 36 2.05 -9.26 9.74
C ALA A 36 1.18 -9.90 10.84
N ALA A 37 1.15 -11.24 10.94
CA ALA A 37 0.42 -11.94 11.98
C ALA A 37 0.95 -11.61 13.37
N ARG A 38 2.27 -11.53 13.52
CA ARG A 38 2.93 -11.20 14.80
C ARG A 38 2.65 -9.75 15.23
N GLY A 39 2.74 -8.78 14.30
CA GLY A 39 2.32 -7.40 14.56
C GLY A 39 0.83 -7.31 14.92
N ALA A 40 -0.03 -8.00 14.17
CA ALA A 40 -1.47 -8.02 14.43
C ALA A 40 -1.85 -8.63 15.79
N GLU A 41 -1.08 -9.58 16.33
CA GLU A 41 -1.25 -10.08 17.71
C GLU A 41 -1.01 -8.96 18.73
N VAL A 42 0.05 -8.17 18.55
CA VAL A 42 0.38 -7.02 19.41
C VAL A 42 -0.71 -5.97 19.36
N VAL A 43 -1.13 -5.58 18.15
CA VAL A 43 -2.21 -4.58 17.95
C VAL A 43 -3.51 -5.07 18.58
N ARG A 44 -3.86 -6.35 18.45
CA ARG A 44 -5.07 -6.92 19.05
C ARG A 44 -5.03 -6.88 20.58
N ALA A 45 -3.89 -7.25 21.18
CA ALA A 45 -3.68 -7.15 22.63
C ALA A 45 -3.73 -5.68 23.10
N GLY A 46 -3.18 -4.74 22.30
CA GLY A 46 -3.29 -3.31 22.54
C GLY A 46 -4.73 -2.81 22.51
N ALA A 47 -5.56 -3.33 21.60
CA ALA A 47 -6.97 -2.95 21.50
C ALA A 47 -7.78 -3.27 22.78
N GLU A 48 -7.42 -4.30 23.53
CA GLU A 48 -8.04 -4.63 24.82
C GLU A 48 -7.69 -3.61 25.91
N ARG A 49 -6.51 -2.96 25.80
CA ARG A 49 -6.00 -1.96 26.74
C ARG A 49 -6.23 -0.51 26.28
N ARG A 50 -6.91 -0.29 25.16
CA ARG A 50 -7.08 1.03 24.51
C ARG A 50 -7.47 2.16 25.47
N PRO A 51 -8.39 2.02 26.45
CA PRO A 51 -8.76 3.11 27.32
C PRO A 51 -7.62 3.63 28.22
N THR A 52 -6.52 2.89 28.34
CA THR A 52 -5.36 3.23 29.17
C THR A 52 -4.13 3.60 28.36
N LEU A 53 -4.21 3.58 27.01
CA LEU A 53 -3.10 3.95 26.15
C LEU A 53 -2.86 5.45 26.16
N GLU A 54 -1.61 5.86 26.28
CA GLU A 54 -1.19 7.22 26.03
C GLU A 54 -0.89 7.41 24.53
N TRP A 55 -1.27 8.55 24.00
CA TRP A 55 -1.04 8.92 22.60
C TRP A 55 0.00 10.01 22.53
N GLU A 56 0.93 9.87 21.63
CA GLU A 56 1.87 10.91 21.27
C GLU A 56 1.47 11.48 19.91
N SER A 57 1.69 12.78 19.71
CA SER A 57 1.50 13.42 18.41
C SER A 57 2.86 13.53 17.72
N LYS A 58 3.04 12.88 16.57
CA LYS A 58 4.21 13.05 15.69
C LYS A 58 4.13 14.35 14.89
N GLY A 59 2.93 14.90 14.73
CA GLY A 59 2.64 16.10 13.96
C GLY A 59 1.18 16.51 14.07
N ARG A 60 0.75 17.49 13.26
CA ARG A 60 -0.65 17.93 13.24
C ARG A 60 -1.54 16.76 12.72
N PHE A 61 -2.38 16.20 13.62
CA PHE A 61 -3.29 15.07 13.33
C PHE A 61 -2.60 13.75 12.96
N ASP A 62 -1.33 13.60 13.33
CA ASP A 62 -0.57 12.38 13.18
C ASP A 62 -0.23 11.84 14.58
N PHE A 63 -0.71 10.64 14.89
CA PHE A 63 -0.66 10.05 16.22
C PHE A 63 0.09 8.72 16.20
N VAL A 64 0.74 8.43 17.32
CA VAL A 64 1.41 7.17 17.58
C VAL A 64 1.16 6.74 19.02
N SER A 65 1.14 5.45 19.25
CA SER A 65 1.09 4.85 20.58
C SER A 65 2.25 3.88 20.79
N GLU A 66 2.39 3.37 22.01
CA GLU A 66 3.31 2.27 22.29
C GLU A 66 3.01 1.03 21.42
N VAL A 67 1.73 0.84 21.04
CA VAL A 67 1.28 -0.32 20.27
C VAL A 67 1.84 -0.32 18.85
N ASP A 68 1.97 0.84 18.23
CA ASP A 68 2.60 0.98 16.89
C ASP A 68 4.06 0.52 16.95
N ARG A 69 4.82 1.02 17.94
CA ARG A 69 6.24 0.67 18.14
C ARG A 69 6.45 -0.79 18.52
N ASP A 70 5.60 -1.32 19.40
CA ASP A 70 5.66 -2.73 19.82
C ASP A 70 5.30 -3.67 18.66
N SER A 71 4.33 -3.28 17.82
CA SER A 71 3.97 -4.00 16.60
C SER A 71 5.13 -4.00 15.61
N GLU A 72 5.78 -2.85 15.39
CA GLU A 72 6.95 -2.76 14.53
C GLU A 72 8.10 -3.64 15.02
N SER A 73 8.41 -3.58 16.32
CA SER A 73 9.44 -4.44 16.91
C SER A 73 9.13 -5.93 16.71
N ALA A 74 7.87 -6.32 16.91
CA ALA A 74 7.43 -7.71 16.79
C ALA A 74 7.53 -8.24 15.35
N LEU A 75 7.16 -7.44 14.35
CA LEU A 75 7.31 -7.83 12.95
C LEU A 75 8.78 -7.81 12.51
N ALA A 76 9.60 -6.87 13.01
CA ALA A 76 11.02 -6.77 12.72
C ALA A 76 11.78 -8.00 13.23
N ASP A 77 11.45 -8.51 14.40
CA ASP A 77 12.03 -9.74 14.96
C ASP A 77 11.81 -10.94 14.06
N VAL A 78 10.62 -11.10 13.47
CA VAL A 78 10.31 -12.18 12.53
C VAL A 78 11.14 -12.05 11.25
N ILE A 79 11.31 -10.83 10.75
CA ILE A 79 12.11 -10.55 9.55
C ILE A 79 13.58 -10.87 9.84
N ALA A 80 14.14 -10.35 10.93
CA ALA A 80 15.55 -10.54 11.28
C ALA A 80 15.91 -12.03 11.51
N GLN A 81 15.01 -12.82 12.10
CA GLN A 81 15.19 -14.26 12.28
C GLN A 81 15.24 -15.02 10.96
N ARG A 82 14.49 -14.62 9.97
CA ARG A 82 14.37 -15.34 8.68
C ARG A 82 15.28 -14.77 7.60
N HIS A 83 15.57 -13.48 7.66
CA HIS A 83 16.34 -12.73 6.67
C HIS A 83 17.23 -11.70 7.39
N PRO A 84 18.32 -12.15 8.07
CA PRO A 84 19.16 -11.27 8.89
C PRO A 84 19.86 -10.15 8.11
N ASP A 85 20.03 -10.32 6.80
CA ASP A 85 20.67 -9.34 5.92
C ASP A 85 19.65 -8.42 5.19
N ALA A 86 18.35 -8.57 5.46
CA ALA A 86 17.33 -7.75 4.84
C ALA A 86 17.25 -6.37 5.49
N THR A 87 16.92 -5.36 4.69
CA THR A 87 16.58 -4.02 5.17
C THR A 87 15.10 -3.97 5.54
N LEU A 88 14.75 -3.27 6.62
CA LEU A 88 13.37 -2.92 6.95
C LEU A 88 13.19 -1.41 6.75
N LEU A 89 12.22 -1.02 5.91
CA LEU A 89 11.65 0.32 5.83
C LEU A 89 10.31 0.28 6.54
N ALA A 90 10.17 1.01 7.64
CA ALA A 90 8.94 1.03 8.42
C ALA A 90 8.69 2.42 9.01
N GLU A 91 7.44 2.70 9.34
CA GLU A 91 6.97 4.04 9.69
C GLU A 91 7.64 4.59 10.95
N GLU A 92 7.85 3.76 12.00
CA GLU A 92 8.23 4.24 13.32
C GLU A 92 9.75 4.30 13.52
N GLY A 93 10.46 3.26 13.14
CA GLY A 93 11.88 3.10 13.48
C GLY A 93 12.84 3.30 12.31
N SER A 94 12.41 3.20 11.07
CA SER A 94 13.30 3.20 9.91
C SER A 94 12.69 3.85 8.66
N PRO A 95 12.12 5.07 8.75
CA PRO A 95 11.37 5.69 7.65
C PRO A 95 12.24 6.08 6.45
N ASP A 96 13.56 6.21 6.62
CA ASP A 96 14.51 6.65 5.60
C ASP A 96 15.28 5.50 4.93
N ALA A 97 14.94 4.25 5.24
CA ALA A 97 15.61 3.10 4.63
C ALA A 97 15.32 3.02 3.12
N GLY A 98 16.37 2.72 2.33
CA GLY A 98 16.21 2.63 0.88
C GLY A 98 15.47 1.38 0.42
N THR A 99 14.75 1.47 -0.69
CA THR A 99 13.97 0.35 -1.26
C THR A 99 14.58 -0.26 -2.53
N THR A 100 15.72 0.24 -3.00
CA THR A 100 16.19 -0.01 -4.38
C THR A 100 17.19 -1.14 -4.53
N ARG A 101 17.75 -1.69 -3.44
CA ARG A 101 18.80 -2.73 -3.51
C ARG A 101 18.59 -3.82 -2.49
N GLY A 102 18.88 -5.04 -2.91
CA GLY A 102 18.82 -6.23 -2.07
C GLY A 102 17.38 -6.61 -1.67
N LEU A 103 17.26 -7.35 -0.59
CA LEU A 103 15.97 -7.70 0.01
C LEU A 103 15.55 -6.62 1.00
N VAL A 104 14.41 -5.99 0.71
CA VAL A 104 13.82 -4.94 1.54
C VAL A 104 12.41 -5.35 1.93
N PHE A 105 12.09 -5.27 3.22
CA PHE A 105 10.70 -5.31 3.70
C PHE A 105 10.22 -3.89 3.94
N VAL A 106 9.01 -3.59 3.47
CA VAL A 106 8.34 -2.29 3.68
C VAL A 106 7.09 -2.56 4.47
N ALA A 107 6.93 -1.94 5.64
CA ALA A 107 5.85 -2.27 6.56
C ALA A 107 5.24 -1.04 7.23
N ASP A 108 3.91 -1.07 7.40
CA ASP A 108 3.19 -0.26 8.35
C ASP A 108 2.73 -1.16 9.51
N PRO A 109 3.22 -0.90 10.73
CA PRO A 109 2.88 -1.70 11.90
C PRO A 109 1.43 -1.49 12.38
N LEU A 110 0.81 -0.35 12.05
CA LEU A 110 -0.58 -0.03 12.39
C LEU A 110 -1.17 1.04 11.46
N ASP A 111 -1.47 0.68 10.21
CA ASP A 111 -2.25 1.55 9.31
C ASP A 111 -3.64 1.83 9.89
N GLY A 112 -3.98 3.11 10.00
CA GLY A 112 -5.21 3.56 10.64
C GLY A 112 -5.09 3.74 12.16
N THR A 113 -3.96 4.22 12.68
CA THR A 113 -3.71 4.50 14.10
C THR A 113 -4.82 5.33 14.73
N THR A 114 -5.32 6.37 14.05
CA THR A 114 -6.47 7.16 14.54
C THR A 114 -7.72 6.30 14.75
N ASN A 115 -8.04 5.42 13.82
CA ASN A 115 -9.16 4.48 13.96
C ASN A 115 -8.95 3.54 15.14
N PHE A 116 -7.75 2.98 15.27
CA PHE A 116 -7.39 2.13 16.41
C PHE A 116 -7.60 2.85 17.73
N LEU A 117 -7.07 4.06 17.89
CA LEU A 117 -7.17 4.84 19.12
C LEU A 117 -8.63 5.19 19.48
N HIS A 118 -9.46 5.46 18.49
CA HIS A 118 -10.90 5.74 18.69
C HIS A 118 -11.79 4.49 18.74
N GLY A 119 -11.24 3.29 18.57
CA GLY A 119 -12.03 2.05 18.60
C GLY A 119 -12.86 1.79 17.34
N VAL A 120 -12.57 2.48 16.24
CA VAL A 120 -13.17 2.19 14.93
C VAL A 120 -12.50 0.92 14.38
N PRO A 121 -13.26 -0.17 14.07
CA PRO A 121 -12.67 -1.47 13.74
C PRO A 121 -12.17 -1.54 12.28
N TRP A 122 -11.35 -0.54 11.87
CA TRP A 122 -10.80 -0.42 10.52
C TRP A 122 -9.35 0.06 10.59
N TYR A 123 -8.45 -0.89 10.85
CA TYR A 123 -7.01 -0.71 10.96
C TYR A 123 -6.29 -2.01 10.61
N ALA A 124 -5.06 -1.90 10.13
CA ALA A 124 -4.32 -3.03 9.59
C ALA A 124 -2.86 -3.08 10.04
N VAL A 125 -2.26 -4.25 9.90
CA VAL A 125 -0.81 -4.42 9.75
C VAL A 125 -0.56 -4.81 8.31
N THR A 126 0.33 -4.10 7.62
CA THR A 126 0.63 -4.33 6.21
C THR A 126 2.13 -4.42 5.97
N ILE A 127 2.55 -5.33 5.09
CA ILE A 127 3.97 -5.55 4.79
C ILE A 127 4.15 -6.07 3.37
N ALA A 128 5.18 -5.59 2.70
CA ALA A 128 5.62 -6.11 1.39
C ALA A 128 7.11 -6.43 1.40
N ALA A 129 7.52 -7.37 0.58
CA ALA A 129 8.91 -7.69 0.29
C ALA A 129 9.28 -7.25 -1.13
N LEU A 130 10.38 -6.51 -1.26
CA LEU A 130 10.98 -6.13 -2.53
C LEU A 130 12.35 -6.82 -2.68
N VAL A 131 12.66 -7.23 -3.90
CA VAL A 131 13.97 -7.72 -4.30
C VAL A 131 14.50 -6.76 -5.36
N ASP A 132 15.60 -6.10 -5.08
CA ASP A 132 16.21 -5.07 -5.95
C ASP A 132 15.19 -4.03 -6.47
N GLY A 133 14.37 -3.53 -5.57
CA GLY A 133 13.34 -2.53 -5.85
C GLY A 133 12.07 -3.04 -6.51
N VAL A 134 11.96 -4.35 -6.78
CA VAL A 134 10.79 -4.96 -7.43
C VAL A 134 9.93 -5.68 -6.38
N LEU A 135 8.64 -5.36 -6.30
CA LEU A 135 7.69 -6.03 -5.44
C LEU A 135 7.62 -7.52 -5.73
N ALA A 136 7.84 -8.35 -4.73
CA ALA A 136 7.87 -9.81 -4.84
C ALA A 136 6.69 -10.48 -4.12
N ALA A 137 6.35 -10.02 -2.92
CA ALA A 137 5.27 -10.56 -2.09
C ALA A 137 4.69 -9.45 -1.19
N GLY A 138 3.45 -9.63 -0.73
CA GLY A 138 2.81 -8.72 0.21
C GLY A 138 1.68 -9.37 0.98
N ALA A 139 1.45 -8.89 2.20
CA ALA A 139 0.37 -9.31 3.07
C ALA A 139 -0.20 -8.11 3.84
N THR A 140 -1.51 -8.05 3.97
CA THR A 140 -2.24 -7.07 4.78
C THR A 140 -3.24 -7.81 5.66
N ILE A 141 -3.27 -7.53 6.94
CA ILE A 141 -4.22 -8.09 7.90
C ILE A 141 -5.10 -6.97 8.44
N ASN A 142 -6.41 -7.04 8.20
CA ASN A 142 -7.36 -6.27 9.00
C ASN A 142 -7.38 -6.87 10.41
N VAL A 143 -6.83 -6.15 11.38
CA VAL A 143 -6.64 -6.69 12.74
C VAL A 143 -7.96 -6.93 13.46
N ALA A 144 -8.95 -6.04 13.23
CA ALA A 144 -10.25 -6.11 13.88
C ALA A 144 -11.08 -7.31 13.44
N THR A 145 -10.98 -7.70 12.16
CA THR A 145 -11.76 -8.81 11.58
C THR A 145 -10.97 -10.09 11.43
N GLY A 146 -9.63 -10.02 11.45
CA GLY A 146 -8.75 -11.13 11.13
C GLY A 146 -8.65 -11.44 9.63
N ALA A 147 -9.24 -10.61 8.77
CA ALA A 147 -9.18 -10.83 7.32
C ALA A 147 -7.74 -10.66 6.80
N LEU A 148 -7.23 -11.67 6.12
CA LEU A 148 -5.89 -11.71 5.54
C LEU A 148 -5.97 -11.60 4.01
N PHE A 149 -5.23 -10.62 3.47
CA PHE A 149 -5.04 -10.38 2.05
C PHE A 149 -3.58 -10.63 1.69
N THR A 150 -3.32 -11.34 0.61
CA THR A 150 -1.96 -11.71 0.20
C THR A 150 -1.80 -11.64 -1.30
N ALA A 151 -0.57 -11.33 -1.77
CA ALA A 151 -0.20 -11.43 -3.18
C ALA A 151 1.26 -11.84 -3.34
N THR A 152 1.57 -12.48 -4.47
CA THR A 152 2.93 -12.62 -4.98
C THR A 152 2.97 -12.19 -6.43
N ALA A 153 4.07 -11.57 -6.85
CA ALA A 153 4.24 -11.15 -8.23
C ALA A 153 4.10 -12.33 -9.21
N GLY A 154 3.11 -12.24 -10.12
CA GLY A 154 2.75 -13.31 -11.06
C GLY A 154 2.06 -14.54 -10.45
N GLY A 155 1.68 -14.48 -9.16
CA GLY A 155 0.99 -15.56 -8.45
C GLY A 155 -0.47 -15.26 -8.12
N GLY A 156 -0.94 -14.05 -8.43
CA GLY A 156 -2.27 -13.58 -8.13
C GLY A 156 -2.43 -13.09 -6.68
N ALA A 157 -3.55 -12.41 -6.43
CA ALA A 157 -3.95 -11.94 -5.11
C ALA A 157 -5.01 -12.88 -4.50
N ARG A 158 -5.02 -12.98 -3.15
CA ARG A 158 -5.91 -13.87 -2.39
C ARG A 158 -6.43 -13.21 -1.12
N HIS A 159 -7.69 -13.47 -0.81
CA HIS A 159 -8.32 -13.18 0.49
C HIS A 159 -8.68 -14.50 1.18
N ALA A 160 -8.17 -14.70 2.37
CA ALA A 160 -8.35 -15.97 3.12
C ALA A 160 -8.06 -17.22 2.26
N GLY A 161 -7.06 -17.16 1.37
CA GLY A 161 -6.67 -18.23 0.46
C GLY A 161 -7.48 -18.32 -0.84
N ALA A 162 -8.64 -17.68 -0.95
CA ALA A 162 -9.44 -17.63 -2.18
C ALA A 162 -8.90 -16.55 -3.15
N PRO A 163 -8.88 -16.79 -4.47
CA PRO A 163 -8.46 -15.79 -5.44
C PRO A 163 -9.31 -14.52 -5.36
N MET A 164 -8.66 -13.36 -5.45
CA MET A 164 -9.30 -12.04 -5.53
C MET A 164 -9.27 -11.52 -6.97
N ARG A 165 -10.26 -10.70 -7.30
CA ARG A 165 -10.31 -9.92 -8.53
C ARG A 165 -10.96 -8.56 -8.27
N VAL A 166 -10.50 -7.54 -8.96
CA VAL A 166 -11.14 -6.21 -8.96
C VAL A 166 -12.58 -6.32 -9.49
N SER A 167 -13.41 -5.33 -9.15
CA SER A 167 -14.82 -5.27 -9.54
C SER A 167 -15.00 -5.28 -11.06
N GLY A 168 -16.07 -5.92 -11.52
CA GLY A 168 -16.54 -5.87 -12.90
C GLY A 168 -17.52 -4.72 -13.17
N ILE A 169 -17.84 -3.88 -12.20
CA ILE A 169 -18.70 -2.70 -12.38
C ILE A 169 -17.92 -1.64 -13.18
N THR A 170 -18.53 -1.16 -14.25
CA THR A 170 -17.96 -0.17 -15.18
C THR A 170 -18.76 1.14 -15.24
N ASP A 171 -19.91 1.17 -14.59
CA ASP A 171 -20.79 2.33 -14.52
C ASP A 171 -20.50 3.12 -13.23
N PRO A 172 -19.99 4.36 -13.32
CA PRO A 172 -19.75 5.19 -12.14
C PRO A 172 -20.97 5.35 -11.25
N ALA A 173 -22.18 5.47 -11.81
CA ALA A 173 -23.41 5.64 -11.04
C ALA A 173 -23.74 4.46 -10.12
N ARG A 174 -23.10 3.32 -10.32
CA ARG A 174 -23.24 2.09 -9.51
C ARG A 174 -22.02 1.80 -8.63
N SER A 175 -21.00 2.67 -8.68
CA SER A 175 -19.71 2.42 -8.04
C SER A 175 -19.61 3.03 -6.65
N LEU A 176 -18.84 2.35 -5.78
CA LEU A 176 -18.32 2.89 -4.53
C LEU A 176 -16.86 3.25 -4.72
N ILE A 177 -16.50 4.47 -4.36
CA ILE A 177 -15.13 4.96 -4.47
C ILE A 177 -14.58 5.19 -3.06
N ALA A 178 -13.38 4.68 -2.78
CA ALA A 178 -12.70 4.95 -1.50
C ALA A 178 -11.71 6.11 -1.65
N THR A 179 -11.38 6.77 -0.53
CA THR A 179 -10.44 7.89 -0.50
C THR A 179 -9.89 8.13 0.91
N GLY A 180 -8.73 8.80 0.99
CA GLY A 180 -8.23 9.43 2.21
C GLY A 180 -8.28 10.95 2.15
N PHE A 181 -8.20 11.62 3.31
CA PHE A 181 -8.17 13.07 3.41
C PHE A 181 -6.81 13.55 3.91
N PRO A 182 -6.21 14.55 3.26
CA PRO A 182 -4.89 15.07 3.62
C PRO A 182 -4.96 16.06 4.81
N PHE A 183 -5.34 15.61 6.01
CA PHE A 183 -5.59 16.46 7.17
C PHE A 183 -4.38 17.27 7.64
N SER A 184 -3.17 16.75 7.44
CA SER A 184 -1.96 17.33 8.02
C SER A 184 -1.39 18.52 7.23
N ARG A 185 -1.85 18.76 5.99
CA ARG A 185 -1.25 19.74 5.07
C ARG A 185 -2.30 20.61 4.36
N GLU A 186 -2.28 21.90 4.64
CA GLU A 186 -3.25 22.86 4.12
C GLU A 186 -3.24 22.95 2.58
N GLU A 187 -2.05 22.93 1.97
CA GLU A 187 -1.92 22.95 0.51
C GLU A 187 -2.54 21.72 -0.15
N GLU A 188 -2.45 20.54 0.47
CA GLU A 188 -3.06 19.33 -0.05
C GLU A 188 -4.58 19.31 0.15
N ILE A 189 -5.08 19.93 1.23
CA ILE A 189 -6.53 20.13 1.42
C ILE A 189 -7.08 20.99 0.27
N ALA A 190 -6.40 22.11 -0.05
CA ALA A 190 -6.81 23.00 -1.14
C ALA A 190 -6.80 22.30 -2.51
N ARG A 191 -5.88 21.36 -2.73
CA ARG A 191 -5.81 20.53 -3.93
C ARG A 191 -6.88 19.44 -3.95
N TYR A 192 -7.17 18.85 -2.81
CA TYR A 192 -8.08 17.71 -2.66
C TYR A 192 -9.55 18.10 -2.77
N VAL A 193 -9.97 19.18 -2.08
CA VAL A 193 -11.39 19.58 -1.98
C VAL A 193 -12.07 19.75 -3.35
N PRO A 194 -11.46 20.37 -4.38
CA PRO A 194 -12.05 20.49 -5.70
C PRO A 194 -12.33 19.16 -6.40
N MET A 195 -11.67 18.07 -6.04
CA MET A 195 -11.86 16.73 -6.63
C MET A 195 -13.17 16.08 -6.20
N LEU A 196 -13.62 16.34 -4.95
CA LEU A 196 -14.77 15.67 -4.35
C LEU A 196 -16.09 15.88 -5.11
N PRO A 197 -16.50 17.11 -5.51
CA PRO A 197 -17.81 17.34 -6.08
C PRO A 197 -18.07 16.57 -7.37
N ALA A 198 -17.05 16.37 -8.22
CA ALA A 198 -17.18 15.61 -9.46
C ALA A 198 -17.45 14.13 -9.18
N VAL A 199 -16.66 13.53 -8.29
CA VAL A 199 -16.82 12.12 -7.88
C VAL A 199 -18.17 11.92 -7.18
N MET A 200 -18.56 12.82 -6.25
CA MET A 200 -19.84 12.72 -5.52
C MET A 200 -21.07 12.76 -6.45
N ARG A 201 -21.03 13.57 -7.50
CA ARG A 201 -22.16 13.67 -8.43
C ARG A 201 -22.31 12.47 -9.35
N ALA A 202 -21.22 11.74 -9.58
CA ALA A 202 -21.18 10.67 -10.57
C ALA A 202 -21.34 9.26 -9.98
N THR A 203 -21.17 9.08 -8.66
CA THR A 203 -21.04 7.74 -8.06
C THR A 203 -22.15 7.43 -7.08
N ALA A 204 -22.35 6.15 -6.79
CA ALA A 204 -23.30 5.69 -5.75
C ALA A 204 -22.86 6.09 -4.34
N GLY A 205 -21.58 6.39 -4.14
CA GLY A 205 -21.09 6.90 -2.87
C GLY A 205 -19.57 6.87 -2.72
N ILE A 206 -19.11 7.64 -1.72
CA ILE A 206 -17.70 7.70 -1.35
C ILE A 206 -17.54 7.07 0.05
N ARG A 207 -16.42 6.40 0.28
CA ARG A 207 -15.99 5.89 1.58
C ARG A 207 -14.67 6.53 1.96
N ARG A 208 -14.60 7.06 3.18
CA ARG A 208 -13.37 7.51 3.84
C ARG A 208 -13.18 6.65 5.09
N ALA A 209 -12.70 5.44 4.86
CA ALA A 209 -12.59 4.45 5.94
C ALA A 209 -11.40 4.73 6.87
N GLY A 210 -10.29 5.26 6.35
CA GLY A 210 -9.17 5.79 7.14
C GLY A 210 -8.05 4.80 7.43
N ALA A 211 -7.86 3.83 6.54
CA ALA A 211 -6.75 2.89 6.49
C ALA A 211 -6.47 2.55 5.03
N ALA A 212 -5.45 3.17 4.44
CA ALA A 212 -5.17 3.11 3.01
C ALA A 212 -4.83 1.69 2.53
N ALA A 213 -4.12 0.90 3.35
CA ALA A 213 -3.82 -0.48 3.03
C ALA A 213 -5.08 -1.36 2.91
N LEU A 214 -6.11 -1.08 3.73
CA LEU A 214 -7.41 -1.77 3.65
C LEU A 214 -8.24 -1.28 2.47
N ASP A 215 -8.21 0.02 2.17
CA ASP A 215 -8.92 0.58 1.02
C ASP A 215 -8.38 -0.02 -0.28
N LEU A 216 -7.06 -0.15 -0.44
CA LEU A 216 -6.42 -0.84 -1.56
C LEU A 216 -6.73 -2.35 -1.60
N ALA A 217 -6.77 -3.01 -0.45
CA ALA A 217 -7.18 -4.42 -0.37
C ALA A 217 -8.64 -4.62 -0.79
N ASP A 218 -9.51 -3.68 -0.45
CA ASP A 218 -10.93 -3.72 -0.84
C ASP A 218 -11.15 -3.40 -2.31
N VAL A 219 -10.32 -2.55 -2.92
CA VAL A 219 -10.26 -2.41 -4.39
C VAL A 219 -9.85 -3.74 -5.04
N ALA A 220 -8.80 -4.39 -4.53
CA ALA A 220 -8.35 -5.68 -5.04
C ALA A 220 -9.38 -6.81 -4.86
N CYS A 221 -10.26 -6.71 -3.85
CA CYS A 221 -11.40 -7.62 -3.63
C CYS A 221 -12.63 -7.29 -4.47
N GLY A 222 -12.66 -6.15 -5.17
CA GLY A 222 -13.83 -5.69 -5.91
C GLY A 222 -14.97 -5.19 -5.02
N ARG A 223 -14.69 -4.78 -3.79
CA ARG A 223 -15.65 -4.13 -2.89
C ARG A 223 -15.77 -2.63 -3.16
N TYR A 224 -14.66 -2.01 -3.58
CA TYR A 224 -14.61 -0.67 -4.14
C TYR A 224 -14.19 -0.76 -5.60
N GLU A 225 -14.80 0.05 -6.45
CA GLU A 225 -14.48 0.11 -7.88
C GLU A 225 -13.20 0.87 -8.14
N ALA A 226 -12.93 1.91 -7.31
CA ALA A 226 -11.68 2.67 -7.35
C ALA A 226 -11.37 3.33 -6.00
N PHE A 227 -10.15 3.86 -5.91
CA PHE A 227 -9.61 4.58 -4.76
C PHE A 227 -8.68 5.69 -5.22
N TRP A 228 -8.65 6.81 -4.50
CA TRP A 228 -7.58 7.81 -4.64
C TRP A 228 -7.19 8.39 -3.30
N GLU A 229 -5.93 8.71 -3.15
CA GLU A 229 -5.42 9.43 -2.00
C GLU A 229 -4.17 10.23 -2.36
N LEU A 230 -3.97 11.37 -1.68
CA LEU A 230 -2.81 12.24 -1.86
C LEU A 230 -1.73 11.88 -0.85
N ARG A 231 -0.47 11.79 -1.31
CA ARG A 231 0.72 11.68 -0.46
C ARG A 231 0.71 10.54 0.54
N LEU A 232 0.48 9.35 0.04
CA LEU A 232 0.70 8.13 0.81
C LEU A 232 2.20 7.83 0.94
N SER A 233 2.60 7.30 2.05
CA SER A 233 3.96 6.82 2.31
C SER A 233 4.20 5.45 1.66
N PRO A 234 5.46 5.04 1.47
CA PRO A 234 5.75 3.75 0.86
C PRO A 234 5.15 2.55 1.61
N TRP A 235 5.06 2.61 2.93
CA TRP A 235 4.50 1.55 3.77
C TRP A 235 2.99 1.41 3.65
N ASP A 236 2.24 2.51 3.40
CA ASP A 236 0.79 2.48 3.11
C ASP A 236 0.50 1.78 1.79
N LEU A 237 1.43 1.91 0.82
CA LEU A 237 1.24 1.55 -0.58
C LEU A 237 1.76 0.16 -0.95
N ALA A 238 2.92 -0.25 -0.43
CA ALA A 238 3.70 -1.35 -1.03
C ALA A 238 2.92 -2.66 -1.20
N ALA A 239 2.23 -3.13 -0.17
CA ALA A 239 1.43 -4.35 -0.27
C ALA A 239 0.18 -4.13 -1.15
N GLY A 240 -0.49 -2.98 -1.00
CA GLY A 240 -1.66 -2.59 -1.77
C GLY A 240 -1.39 -2.51 -3.28
N LEU A 241 -0.23 -1.97 -3.68
CA LEU A 241 0.23 -1.96 -5.07
C LEU A 241 0.24 -3.36 -5.68
N LEU A 242 0.79 -4.31 -4.94
CA LEU A 242 0.87 -5.69 -5.41
C LEU A 242 -0.51 -6.36 -5.41
N LEU A 243 -1.31 -6.17 -4.36
CA LEU A 243 -2.67 -6.71 -4.27
C LEU A 243 -3.54 -6.28 -5.44
N VAL A 244 -3.57 -4.98 -5.75
CA VAL A 244 -4.38 -4.42 -6.85
C VAL A 244 -3.92 -4.95 -8.20
N ARG A 245 -2.60 -4.93 -8.48
CA ARG A 245 -2.04 -5.43 -9.75
C ARG A 245 -2.32 -6.92 -9.96
N GLU A 246 -2.10 -7.73 -8.95
CA GLU A 246 -2.29 -9.19 -9.00
C GLU A 246 -3.78 -9.60 -9.01
N ALA A 247 -4.68 -8.71 -8.63
CA ALA A 247 -6.13 -8.88 -8.77
C ALA A 247 -6.66 -8.40 -10.14
N GLY A 248 -5.79 -7.92 -11.04
CA GLY A 248 -6.15 -7.43 -12.38
C GLY A 248 -6.58 -5.98 -12.43
N GLY A 249 -6.30 -5.20 -11.39
CA GLY A 249 -6.51 -3.75 -11.32
C GLY A 249 -5.33 -2.95 -11.86
N LEU A 250 -5.54 -1.64 -11.97
CA LEU A 250 -4.51 -0.64 -12.27
C LEU A 250 -4.29 0.24 -11.05
N ILE A 251 -3.05 0.68 -10.88
CA ILE A 251 -2.68 1.68 -9.88
C ILE A 251 -1.56 2.54 -10.44
N THR A 252 -1.79 3.85 -10.49
CA THR A 252 -0.89 4.87 -11.03
C THR A 252 -0.80 6.06 -10.08
N THR A 253 0.12 6.94 -10.35
CA THR A 253 0.10 8.30 -9.81
C THR A 253 -1.04 9.12 -10.44
N LEU A 254 -1.30 10.33 -9.93
CA LEU A 254 -2.35 11.22 -10.45
C LEU A 254 -2.10 11.74 -11.87
N ASP A 255 -0.85 11.67 -12.35
CA ASP A 255 -0.49 12.00 -13.75
C ASP A 255 -0.51 10.77 -14.66
N GLY A 256 -0.93 9.61 -14.15
CA GLY A 256 -1.04 8.37 -14.90
C GLY A 256 0.26 7.57 -15.03
N ALA A 257 1.37 8.02 -14.43
CA ALA A 257 2.62 7.27 -14.41
C ALA A 257 2.53 6.01 -13.52
N PRO A 258 3.39 4.99 -13.71
CA PRO A 258 3.45 3.85 -12.82
C PRO A 258 3.67 4.30 -11.36
N CYS A 259 2.82 3.83 -10.44
CA CYS A 259 2.94 4.19 -9.03
C CYS A 259 4.19 3.54 -8.42
N PRO A 260 5.13 4.33 -7.86
CA PRO A 260 6.34 3.82 -7.22
C PRO A 260 6.08 3.36 -5.79
N VAL A 261 7.01 2.59 -5.20
CA VAL A 261 7.07 2.35 -3.75
C VAL A 261 7.87 3.49 -3.11
N ALA A 262 7.24 4.67 -3.05
CA ALA A 262 7.77 5.91 -2.49
C ALA A 262 6.61 6.82 -2.10
N GLU A 263 6.88 7.91 -1.35
CA GLU A 263 5.83 8.91 -1.05
C GLU A 263 5.24 9.44 -2.37
N THR A 264 3.94 9.22 -2.56
CA THR A 264 3.24 9.65 -3.77
C THR A 264 1.73 9.73 -3.56
N SER A 265 1.04 10.40 -4.48
CA SER A 265 -0.42 10.33 -4.60
C SER A 265 -0.78 9.20 -5.55
N CYS A 266 -1.86 8.47 -5.30
CA CYS A 266 -2.24 7.36 -6.16
C CYS A 266 -3.72 7.35 -6.55
N VAL A 267 -3.99 6.69 -7.68
CA VAL A 267 -5.31 6.29 -8.16
C VAL A 267 -5.28 4.80 -8.44
N ALA A 268 -6.21 4.04 -7.86
CA ALA A 268 -6.33 2.60 -8.05
C ALA A 268 -7.75 2.23 -8.48
N GLY A 269 -7.92 1.10 -9.18
CA GLY A 269 -9.25 0.63 -9.56
C GLY A 269 -9.23 -0.51 -10.58
N SER A 270 -10.42 -1.00 -10.93
CA SER A 270 -10.57 -1.82 -12.14
C SER A 270 -10.16 -0.98 -13.36
N PRO A 271 -9.71 -1.58 -14.48
CA PRO A 271 -9.17 -0.80 -15.59
C PRO A 271 -10.09 0.33 -16.09
N VAL A 272 -11.40 0.07 -16.16
CA VAL A 272 -12.38 1.08 -16.61
C VAL A 272 -12.58 2.17 -15.56
N MET A 273 -12.74 1.78 -14.31
CA MET A 273 -13.00 2.73 -13.22
C MET A 273 -11.76 3.54 -12.83
N HIS A 274 -10.57 2.96 -12.95
CA HIS A 274 -9.32 3.68 -12.82
C HIS A 274 -9.21 4.82 -13.87
N ALA A 275 -9.44 4.49 -15.15
CA ALA A 275 -9.36 5.48 -16.22
C ALA A 275 -10.39 6.60 -16.04
N TRP A 276 -11.63 6.25 -15.70
CA TRP A 276 -12.68 7.21 -15.38
C TRP A 276 -12.31 8.11 -14.19
N LEU A 277 -11.87 7.52 -13.09
CA LEU A 277 -11.53 8.29 -11.88
C LEU A 277 -10.34 9.22 -12.13
N LEU A 278 -9.28 8.74 -12.77
CA LEU A 278 -8.11 9.55 -13.12
C LEU A 278 -8.52 10.78 -13.96
N GLN A 279 -9.36 10.59 -14.98
CA GLN A 279 -9.86 11.68 -15.80
C GLN A 279 -10.72 12.66 -15.00
N THR A 280 -11.61 12.15 -14.14
CA THR A 280 -12.48 12.97 -13.28
C THR A 280 -11.69 13.83 -12.30
N LEU A 281 -10.63 13.27 -11.69
CA LEU A 281 -9.78 13.99 -10.74
C LEU A 281 -8.95 15.10 -11.41
N VAL A 282 -8.53 14.90 -12.67
CA VAL A 282 -7.72 15.87 -13.42
C VAL A 282 -8.58 16.99 -13.98
N ASN A 283 -9.74 16.67 -14.53
CA ASN A 283 -10.58 17.64 -15.23
C ASN A 283 -11.60 18.35 -14.32
N GLY A 284 -11.89 17.80 -13.13
CA GLY A 284 -12.94 18.30 -12.24
C GLY A 284 -14.37 18.09 -12.77
N GLU A 285 -14.51 17.31 -13.84
CA GLU A 285 -15.79 16.95 -14.48
C GLU A 285 -15.93 15.43 -14.54
N PRO A 286 -17.15 14.89 -14.33
CA PRO A 286 -17.41 13.44 -14.33
C PRO A 286 -17.37 12.80 -15.73
#